data_5a716e34fd523e71f15a6452ea718b3c
#
_entry.id   5a716e34fd523e71f15a6452ea718b3c
#
_cell.length_a   1.000
_cell.length_b   1.000
_cell.length_c   1.000
_cell.angle_alpha   90.00
_cell.angle_beta   90.00
_cell.angle_gamma   90.00
#
_symmetry.space_group_name_H-M   'P 1'
#
loop_
_entity.id
_entity.type
_entity.pdbx_description
1 polymer ?
#
loop_
_entity_poly.entity_id
_entity_poly.type
_entity_poly.pdbx_seq_one_letter_code
_entity_poly.pdbx_strand_id
1 'polypeptide(L)'
;MTAEEAEVDALLVRARIAQARYAAGADQQRFDLAAKAAAWAIMEPHRNRLLSTQAVAQTGLGRVSDKVIKNHRKTLGLLRDIQSVKSVGVIRDDPDKGLTEIARPIGVIGAVVPSTNPAATPANNIINALKCGNAIILSPSPKGVDVCQSLLAFIHAEFDKLGLEHDLVQMVASPSSKIKTQRLMESVDLIIVTGSQDNVRRAYESGTPAIGVGAGNATVIVDETADVSAAAEKIAASKTFDNATSCSSENAIVVVREVLDEFLQALHEQGGRLLDATASEAVKSALFSGGHLNRHMIAKDIDVFLDVAGVQIADQGTAKFVVLPGDSVGASAPESGEKLSLALTLYVCDDFDTAVDKVREILMHQGAGHSVGLHSRNDERALSLGLNLPTCRVIVNQAHCFATGGSFDNGLPFSLSMGCGSWGGNSIDSNLHYRHFMNITRIVRPIPAVQPSLEDVFADYWRAIGERVDASGSIGLSPTDQAPDDHRSAESTHHD
;
A
#
# COMPACT_ATOMS: atom_id res chain seq x y z
N MET A 1 -25.72 1.42 22.41
CA MET A 1 -24.77 2.46 21.96
C MET A 1 -24.02 2.98 23.18
N THR A 2 -22.71 2.79 23.18
CA THR A 2 -21.84 3.30 24.25
C THR A 2 -21.52 4.78 24.04
N ALA A 3 -20.93 5.45 25.04
CA ALA A 3 -20.49 6.84 24.90
C ALA A 3 -19.40 6.98 23.80
N GLU A 4 -18.53 5.98 23.65
CA GLU A 4 -17.50 5.93 22.63
C GLU A 4 -18.07 5.79 21.21
N GLU A 5 -19.11 4.99 21.03
CA GLU A 5 -19.82 4.87 19.75
C GLU A 5 -20.54 6.17 19.40
N ALA A 6 -21.20 6.81 20.37
CA ALA A 6 -21.89 8.09 20.17
C ALA A 6 -20.91 9.21 19.77
N GLU A 7 -19.68 9.22 20.29
CA GLU A 7 -18.62 10.14 19.90
C GLU A 7 -18.28 10.00 18.42
N VAL A 8 -18.10 8.76 17.94
CA VAL A 8 -17.79 8.49 16.53
C VAL A 8 -18.97 8.87 15.62
N ASP A 9 -20.22 8.57 16.04
CA ASP A 9 -21.42 8.96 15.29
C ASP A 9 -21.54 10.48 15.15
N ALA A 10 -21.17 11.24 16.18
CA ALA A 10 -21.16 12.71 16.12
C ALA A 10 -20.11 13.24 15.13
N LEU A 11 -18.92 12.60 15.04
CA LEU A 11 -17.91 12.93 14.01
C LEU A 11 -18.47 12.67 12.62
N LEU A 12 -19.11 11.52 12.41
CA LEU A 12 -19.70 11.13 11.12
C LEU A 12 -20.76 12.11 10.65
N VAL A 13 -21.67 12.54 11.53
CA VAL A 13 -22.71 13.50 11.17
C VAL A 13 -22.10 14.81 10.68
N ARG A 14 -21.11 15.35 11.39
CA ARG A 14 -20.41 16.57 10.97
C ARG A 14 -19.64 16.37 9.66
N ALA A 15 -18.91 15.24 9.51
CA ALA A 15 -18.19 14.92 8.29
C ALA A 15 -19.12 14.84 7.07
N ARG A 16 -20.30 14.21 7.20
CA ARG A 16 -21.28 14.09 6.11
C ARG A 16 -21.82 15.46 5.69
N ILE A 17 -22.11 16.35 6.64
CA ILE A 17 -22.57 17.70 6.37
C ILE A 17 -21.49 18.52 5.64
N ALA A 18 -20.26 18.50 6.17
CA ALA A 18 -19.11 19.19 5.55
C ALA A 18 -18.80 18.65 4.16
N GLN A 19 -18.79 17.32 3.99
CA GLN A 19 -18.58 16.68 2.70
C GLN A 19 -19.63 17.06 1.66
N ALA A 20 -20.90 17.05 2.04
CA ALA A 20 -21.99 17.44 1.13
C ALA A 20 -21.82 18.88 0.63
N ARG A 21 -21.46 19.81 1.53
CA ARG A 21 -21.18 21.23 1.18
C ARG A 21 -19.91 21.37 0.33
N TYR A 22 -18.88 20.59 0.64
CA TYR A 22 -17.62 20.58 -0.10
C TYR A 22 -17.80 20.09 -1.54
N ALA A 23 -18.60 19.04 -1.73
CA ALA A 23 -18.89 18.45 -3.03
C ALA A 23 -19.93 19.26 -3.83
N ALA A 24 -20.81 20.03 -3.18
CA ALA A 24 -21.87 20.79 -3.83
C ALA A 24 -21.29 21.94 -4.68
N GLY A 25 -21.50 21.87 -6.01
CA GLY A 25 -21.03 22.86 -6.96
C GLY A 25 -19.51 23.05 -7.03
N ALA A 26 -18.74 22.10 -6.44
CA ALA A 26 -17.29 22.14 -6.47
C ALA A 26 -16.76 21.79 -7.86
N ASP A 27 -15.76 22.52 -8.27
CA ASP A 27 -14.97 22.25 -9.45
C ASP A 27 -13.62 21.60 -9.08
N GLN A 28 -12.86 21.22 -10.09
CA GLN A 28 -11.56 20.59 -9.91
C GLN A 28 -10.58 21.51 -9.16
N GLN A 29 -10.63 22.81 -9.39
CA GLN A 29 -9.72 23.77 -8.76
C GLN A 29 -9.90 23.82 -7.25
N ARG A 30 -11.14 23.78 -6.74
CA ARG A 30 -11.43 23.73 -5.31
C ARG A 30 -10.85 22.50 -4.65
N PHE A 31 -10.99 21.33 -5.28
CA PHE A 31 -10.44 20.07 -4.77
C PHE A 31 -8.91 20.06 -4.83
N ASP A 32 -8.32 20.61 -5.89
CA ASP A 32 -6.87 20.73 -6.04
C ASP A 32 -6.26 21.66 -4.98
N LEU A 33 -6.92 22.76 -4.67
CA LEU A 33 -6.46 23.71 -3.64
C LEU A 33 -6.54 23.07 -2.25
N ALA A 34 -7.62 22.37 -1.94
CA ALA A 34 -7.75 21.66 -0.65
C ALA A 34 -6.68 20.59 -0.46
N ALA A 35 -6.43 19.79 -1.51
CA ALA A 35 -5.36 18.78 -1.49
C ALA A 35 -3.97 19.43 -1.32
N LYS A 36 -3.70 20.55 -2.01
CA LYS A 36 -2.45 21.31 -1.85
C LYS A 36 -2.32 21.96 -0.47
N ALA A 37 -3.41 22.44 0.12
CA ALA A 37 -3.41 22.97 1.48
C ALA A 37 -2.99 21.90 2.51
N ALA A 38 -3.59 20.71 2.42
CA ALA A 38 -3.21 19.58 3.27
C ALA A 38 -1.76 19.14 3.03
N ALA A 39 -1.30 19.15 1.79
CA ALA A 39 0.09 18.83 1.45
C ALA A 39 1.07 19.87 2.00
N TRP A 40 0.74 21.16 1.91
CA TRP A 40 1.59 22.22 2.45
C TRP A 40 1.67 22.16 3.98
N ALA A 41 0.59 21.76 4.65
CA ALA A 41 0.56 21.59 6.09
C ALA A 41 1.65 20.66 6.64
N ILE A 42 1.99 19.59 5.89
CA ILE A 42 3.07 18.67 6.27
C ILE A 42 4.43 19.04 5.64
N MET A 43 4.45 19.73 4.51
CA MET A 43 5.69 20.03 3.77
C MET A 43 6.37 21.32 4.21
N GLU A 44 5.65 22.24 4.85
CA GLU A 44 6.23 23.48 5.36
C GLU A 44 7.41 23.11 6.30
N PRO A 45 8.64 23.67 6.08
CA PRO A 45 9.86 23.15 6.68
C PRO A 45 9.85 23.06 8.20
N HIS A 46 9.30 24.08 8.88
CA HIS A 46 9.20 24.09 10.34
C HIS A 46 8.21 23.03 10.85
N ARG A 47 7.03 22.94 10.25
CA ARG A 47 5.99 21.97 10.59
C ARG A 47 6.45 20.54 10.33
N ASN A 48 7.10 20.30 9.18
CA ASN A 48 7.67 18.98 8.85
C ASN A 48 8.68 18.53 9.92
N ARG A 49 9.62 19.42 10.31
CA ARG A 49 10.58 19.10 11.36
C ARG A 49 9.89 18.83 12.70
N LEU A 50 8.89 19.62 13.08
CA LEU A 50 8.14 19.44 14.32
C LEU A 50 7.41 18.09 14.34
N LEU A 51 6.65 17.77 13.30
CA LEU A 51 5.95 16.50 13.16
C LEU A 51 6.90 15.31 13.20
N SER A 52 8.06 15.42 12.54
CA SER A 52 9.09 14.37 12.52
C SER A 52 9.73 14.17 13.91
N THR A 53 9.99 15.26 14.63
CA THR A 53 10.51 15.21 16.00
C THR A 53 9.51 14.58 16.95
N GLN A 54 8.25 15.01 16.90
CA GLN A 54 7.18 14.42 17.70
C GLN A 54 6.99 12.93 17.40
N ALA A 55 7.03 12.55 16.11
CA ALA A 55 6.88 11.16 15.71
C ALA A 55 7.94 10.25 16.33
N VAL A 56 9.22 10.64 16.29
CA VAL A 56 10.30 9.87 16.91
C VAL A 56 10.17 9.86 18.43
N ALA A 57 9.87 11.00 19.04
CA ALA A 57 9.76 11.12 20.51
C ALA A 57 8.62 10.23 21.07
N GLN A 58 7.46 10.18 20.41
CA GLN A 58 6.29 9.45 20.89
C GLN A 58 6.32 7.97 20.55
N THR A 59 6.79 7.63 19.36
CA THR A 59 6.79 6.23 18.90
C THR A 59 8.07 5.50 19.29
N GLY A 60 9.17 6.24 19.45
CA GLY A 60 10.51 5.69 19.59
C GLY A 60 11.03 5.01 18.33
N LEU A 61 10.47 5.31 17.14
CA LEU A 61 10.77 4.62 15.90
C LEU A 61 11.41 5.54 14.86
N GLY A 62 12.51 5.08 14.26
CA GLY A 62 13.19 5.74 13.15
C GLY A 62 13.99 6.98 13.54
N ARG A 63 14.30 7.81 12.55
CA ARG A 63 15.15 9.01 12.69
C ARG A 63 14.42 10.27 12.23
N VAL A 64 14.62 11.38 12.95
CA VAL A 64 14.01 12.68 12.62
C VAL A 64 14.37 13.14 11.21
N SER A 65 15.66 13.06 10.84
CA SER A 65 16.15 13.46 9.51
C SER A 65 15.44 12.71 8.39
N ASP A 66 15.31 11.39 8.55
CA ASP A 66 14.75 10.52 7.54
C ASP A 66 13.23 10.67 7.43
N LYS A 67 12.55 10.95 8.56
CA LYS A 67 11.12 11.27 8.55
C LYS A 67 10.85 12.62 7.86
N VAL A 68 11.72 13.62 8.04
CA VAL A 68 11.62 14.90 7.30
C VAL A 68 11.73 14.66 5.79
N ILE A 69 12.72 13.86 5.36
CA ILE A 69 12.89 13.48 3.96
C ILE A 69 11.68 12.68 3.46
N LYS A 70 11.20 11.72 4.24
CA LYS A 70 10.05 10.88 3.90
C LYS A 70 8.79 11.70 3.71
N ASN A 71 8.46 12.57 4.67
CA ASN A 71 7.28 13.44 4.62
C ASN A 71 7.31 14.32 3.37
N HIS A 72 8.45 14.96 3.10
CA HIS A 72 8.61 15.81 1.93
C HIS A 72 8.52 15.01 0.63
N ARG A 73 9.33 13.95 0.49
CA ARG A 73 9.43 13.17 -0.75
C ARG A 73 8.11 12.49 -1.12
N LYS A 74 7.44 11.86 -0.14
CA LYS A 74 6.17 11.15 -0.38
C LYS A 74 5.03 12.11 -0.71
N THR A 75 4.99 13.28 -0.08
CA THR A 75 3.96 14.28 -0.36
C THR A 75 4.19 14.96 -1.70
N LEU A 76 5.42 15.36 -2.01
CA LEU A 76 5.75 15.98 -3.30
C LEU A 76 5.50 15.03 -4.47
N GLY A 77 5.86 13.75 -4.30
CA GLY A 77 5.60 12.72 -5.30
C GLY A 77 4.11 12.47 -5.52
N LEU A 78 3.30 12.41 -4.45
CA LEU A 78 1.86 12.31 -4.56
C LEU A 78 1.28 13.51 -5.33
N LEU A 79 1.73 14.74 -5.02
CA LEU A 79 1.28 15.93 -5.75
C LEU A 79 1.64 15.86 -7.25
N ARG A 80 2.85 15.39 -7.60
CA ARG A 80 3.24 15.11 -8.99
C ARG A 80 2.22 14.21 -9.69
N ASP A 81 1.81 13.14 -9.02
CA ASP A 81 0.92 12.14 -9.61
C ASP A 81 -0.51 12.64 -9.79
N ILE A 82 -0.98 13.58 -8.95
CA ILE A 82 -2.38 14.03 -8.98
C ILE A 82 -2.62 15.42 -9.54
N GLN A 83 -1.59 16.24 -9.78
CA GLN A 83 -1.74 17.68 -10.13
C GLN A 83 -2.52 17.92 -11.42
N SER A 84 -2.41 17.02 -12.42
CA SER A 84 -3.09 17.14 -13.72
C SER A 84 -4.29 16.20 -13.85
N VAL A 85 -4.65 15.49 -12.79
CA VAL A 85 -5.70 14.48 -12.82
C VAL A 85 -7.06 15.12 -12.60
N LYS A 86 -8.04 14.76 -13.43
CA LYS A 86 -9.45 15.00 -13.17
C LYS A 86 -10.00 13.97 -12.21
N SER A 87 -10.61 14.42 -11.12
CA SER A 87 -11.23 13.59 -10.07
C SER A 87 -12.67 13.98 -9.76
N VAL A 88 -13.25 14.88 -10.56
CA VAL A 88 -14.64 15.33 -10.46
C VAL A 88 -15.21 15.63 -11.85
N GLY A 89 -16.50 15.37 -12.03
CA GLY A 89 -17.20 15.57 -13.30
C GLY A 89 -16.77 14.59 -14.38
N VAL A 90 -16.94 14.94 -15.64
CA VAL A 90 -16.59 14.09 -16.77
C VAL A 90 -15.08 13.92 -16.85
N ILE A 91 -14.61 12.68 -16.63
CA ILE A 91 -13.18 12.32 -16.68
C ILE A 91 -12.80 11.60 -17.97
N ARG A 92 -13.78 11.03 -18.67
CA ARG A 92 -13.61 10.36 -19.96
C ARG A 92 -14.90 10.46 -20.75
N ASP A 93 -14.78 10.76 -22.01
CA ASP A 93 -15.86 10.68 -23.00
C ASP A 93 -15.35 9.87 -24.19
N ASP A 94 -16.05 8.78 -24.52
CA ASP A 94 -15.68 7.83 -25.58
C ASP A 94 -16.91 7.63 -26.48
N PRO A 95 -17.12 8.50 -27.49
CA PRO A 95 -18.26 8.44 -28.37
C PRO A 95 -18.35 7.14 -29.18
N ASP A 96 -17.20 6.54 -29.51
CA ASP A 96 -17.15 5.29 -30.29
C ASP A 96 -17.73 4.12 -29.50
N LYS A 97 -17.61 4.16 -28.17
CA LYS A 97 -18.21 3.18 -27.24
C LYS A 97 -19.53 3.65 -26.66
N GLY A 98 -20.01 4.85 -27.02
CA GLY A 98 -21.19 5.46 -26.41
C GLY A 98 -21.07 5.67 -24.90
N LEU A 99 -19.84 5.84 -24.36
CA LEU A 99 -19.55 5.79 -22.94
C LEU A 99 -18.98 7.12 -22.43
N THR A 100 -19.68 7.72 -21.45
CA THR A 100 -19.16 8.86 -20.69
C THR A 100 -18.94 8.45 -19.24
N GLU A 101 -17.72 8.64 -18.69
CA GLU A 101 -17.39 8.35 -17.30
C GLU A 101 -17.32 9.65 -16.48
N ILE A 102 -18.00 9.64 -15.34
CA ILE A 102 -18.12 10.78 -14.42
C ILE A 102 -17.57 10.36 -13.07
N ALA A 103 -16.52 11.04 -12.61
CA ALA A 103 -15.99 10.84 -11.26
C ALA A 103 -16.87 11.55 -10.23
N ARG A 104 -17.14 10.83 -9.13
CA ARG A 104 -17.93 11.31 -7.99
C ARG A 104 -17.26 10.94 -6.67
N PRO A 105 -17.40 11.75 -5.60
CA PRO A 105 -16.92 11.39 -4.27
C PRO A 105 -17.53 10.07 -3.79
N ILE A 106 -16.80 9.37 -2.94
CA ILE A 106 -17.33 8.22 -2.18
C ILE A 106 -18.23 8.73 -1.06
N GLY A 107 -17.78 9.75 -0.32
CA GLY A 107 -18.47 10.32 0.81
C GLY A 107 -17.54 10.57 2.00
N VAL A 108 -17.71 9.85 3.10
CA VAL A 108 -16.85 9.92 4.27
C VAL A 108 -15.92 8.71 4.30
N ILE A 109 -14.63 8.96 4.31
CA ILE A 109 -13.57 7.95 4.38
C ILE A 109 -13.15 7.77 5.85
N GLY A 110 -13.03 6.52 6.32
CA GLY A 110 -12.32 6.20 7.55
C GLY A 110 -10.88 5.77 7.24
N ALA A 111 -9.91 6.16 8.07
CA ALA A 111 -8.53 5.72 7.89
C ALA A 111 -7.88 5.30 9.21
N VAL A 112 -7.51 4.03 9.32
CA VAL A 112 -6.71 3.51 10.44
C VAL A 112 -5.24 3.70 10.13
N VAL A 113 -4.53 4.41 11.01
CA VAL A 113 -3.18 4.92 10.77
C VAL A 113 -2.16 4.23 11.66
N PRO A 114 -1.03 3.74 11.12
CA PRO A 114 0.00 3.05 11.88
C PRO A 114 0.89 4.00 12.70
N SER A 115 1.54 3.46 13.73
CA SER A 115 2.54 4.19 14.51
C SER A 115 3.87 4.42 13.78
N THR A 116 4.18 3.62 12.77
CA THR A 116 5.44 3.72 12.01
C THR A 116 5.57 5.01 11.22
N ASN A 117 4.44 5.55 10.71
CA ASN A 117 4.39 6.78 9.91
C ASN A 117 3.16 7.64 10.32
N PRO A 118 3.14 8.19 11.55
CA PRO A 118 1.94 8.83 12.10
C PRO A 118 1.63 10.21 11.50
N ALA A 119 2.52 10.77 10.68
CA ALA A 119 2.29 12.00 9.92
C ALA A 119 2.13 11.72 8.41
N ALA A 120 3.05 10.97 7.80
CA ALA A 120 3.08 10.78 6.35
C ALA A 120 1.90 9.95 5.83
N THR A 121 1.52 8.85 6.52
CA THR A 121 0.40 8.01 6.09
C THR A 121 -0.94 8.75 6.15
N PRO A 122 -1.31 9.42 7.26
CA PRO A 122 -2.56 10.19 7.28
C PRO A 122 -2.55 11.32 6.27
N ALA A 123 -1.44 12.06 6.08
CA ALA A 123 -1.35 13.11 5.09
C ALA A 123 -1.61 12.58 3.67
N ASN A 124 -1.04 11.41 3.31
CA ASN A 124 -1.28 10.78 2.01
C ASN A 124 -2.76 10.45 1.81
N ASN A 125 -3.43 9.86 2.81
CA ASN A 125 -4.85 9.54 2.75
C ASN A 125 -5.72 10.81 2.66
N ILE A 126 -5.41 11.85 3.45
CA ILE A 126 -6.14 13.13 3.45
C ILE A 126 -6.05 13.81 2.09
N ILE A 127 -4.85 13.90 1.51
CA ILE A 127 -4.63 14.54 0.21
C ILE A 127 -5.45 13.84 -0.88
N ASN A 128 -5.43 12.51 -0.94
CA ASN A 128 -6.23 11.74 -1.90
C ASN A 128 -7.74 11.90 -1.66
N ALA A 129 -8.19 11.89 -0.40
CA ALA A 129 -9.59 12.07 -0.05
C ALA A 129 -10.11 13.45 -0.49
N LEU A 130 -9.40 14.52 -0.16
CA LEU A 130 -9.75 15.90 -0.53
C LEU A 130 -9.71 16.12 -2.05
N LYS A 131 -8.69 15.57 -2.74
CA LYS A 131 -8.59 15.60 -4.21
C LYS A 131 -9.83 15.04 -4.90
N CYS A 132 -10.50 14.08 -4.28
CA CYS A 132 -11.68 13.40 -4.81
C CYS A 132 -13.00 13.85 -4.17
N GLY A 133 -13.01 14.98 -3.43
CA GLY A 133 -14.22 15.58 -2.86
C GLY A 133 -14.80 14.87 -1.64
N ASN A 134 -14.00 14.06 -0.95
CA ASN A 134 -14.42 13.32 0.25
C ASN A 134 -14.09 14.10 1.53
N ALA A 135 -14.80 13.77 2.62
CA ALA A 135 -14.32 13.99 3.98
C ALA A 135 -13.58 12.75 4.49
N ILE A 136 -12.74 12.93 5.51
CA ILE A 136 -11.97 11.83 6.10
C ILE A 136 -11.91 11.93 7.62
N ILE A 137 -12.06 10.78 8.30
CA ILE A 137 -11.92 10.63 9.74
C ILE A 137 -10.78 9.66 10.04
N LEU A 138 -9.76 10.11 10.76
CA LEU A 138 -8.61 9.29 11.13
C LEU A 138 -8.86 8.54 12.43
N SER A 139 -8.40 7.28 12.49
CA SER A 139 -8.23 6.52 13.73
C SER A 139 -6.75 6.22 13.94
N PRO A 140 -5.99 7.09 14.62
CA PRO A 140 -4.56 6.92 14.81
C PRO A 140 -4.25 5.84 15.84
N SER A 141 -3.11 5.17 15.65
CA SER A 141 -2.50 4.33 16.68
C SER A 141 -2.27 5.15 17.98
N PRO A 142 -2.45 4.57 19.18
CA PRO A 142 -2.26 5.29 20.44
C PRO A 142 -0.93 6.06 20.57
N LYS A 143 0.15 5.52 19.99
CA LYS A 143 1.47 6.18 19.99
C LYS A 143 1.61 7.28 18.94
N GLY A 144 0.65 7.47 18.04
CA GLY A 144 0.68 8.47 16.97
C GLY A 144 -0.39 9.55 17.11
N VAL A 145 -1.20 9.54 18.17
CA VAL A 145 -2.34 10.44 18.36
C VAL A 145 -1.93 11.91 18.32
N ASP A 146 -0.93 12.31 19.11
CA ASP A 146 -0.54 13.72 19.21
C ASP A 146 0.12 14.23 17.91
N VAL A 147 0.84 13.35 17.20
CA VAL A 147 1.39 13.70 15.87
C VAL A 147 0.25 13.95 14.87
N CYS A 148 -0.75 13.07 14.85
CA CYS A 148 -1.93 13.27 14.01
C CYS A 148 -2.69 14.54 14.41
N GLN A 149 -2.84 14.83 15.70
CA GLN A 149 -3.49 16.04 16.18
C GLN A 149 -2.75 17.30 15.73
N SER A 150 -1.41 17.31 15.82
CA SER A 150 -0.59 18.41 15.33
C SER A 150 -0.72 18.60 13.81
N LEU A 151 -0.73 17.48 13.06
CA LEU A 151 -0.96 17.51 11.61
C LEU A 151 -2.34 18.10 11.28
N LEU A 152 -3.39 17.68 11.97
CA LEU A 152 -4.73 18.23 11.76
C LEU A 152 -4.79 19.73 12.07
N ALA A 153 -4.18 20.18 13.16
CA ALA A 153 -4.13 21.60 13.50
C ALA A 153 -3.46 22.43 12.37
N PHE A 154 -2.39 21.91 11.76
CA PHE A 154 -1.75 22.56 10.64
C PHE A 154 -2.61 22.55 9.37
N ILE A 155 -3.34 21.46 9.09
CA ILE A 155 -4.29 21.37 7.97
C ILE A 155 -5.43 22.36 8.17
N HIS A 156 -6.01 22.43 9.35
CA HIS A 156 -7.10 23.37 9.67
C HIS A 156 -6.64 24.84 9.51
N ALA A 157 -5.42 25.16 9.95
CA ALA A 157 -4.85 26.49 9.73
C ALA A 157 -4.67 26.85 8.22
N GLU A 158 -4.40 25.87 7.35
CA GLU A 158 -4.42 26.09 5.90
C GLU A 158 -5.86 26.17 5.35
N PHE A 159 -6.79 25.42 5.93
CA PHE A 159 -8.22 25.46 5.55
C PHE A 159 -8.84 26.83 5.82
N ASP A 160 -8.51 27.46 6.98
CA ASP A 160 -8.97 28.81 7.30
C ASP A 160 -8.64 29.83 6.20
N LYS A 161 -7.47 29.70 5.56
CA LYS A 161 -7.05 30.59 4.47
C LYS A 161 -7.88 30.41 3.19
N LEU A 162 -8.52 29.24 3.03
CA LEU A 162 -9.33 28.90 1.86
C LEU A 162 -10.83 28.90 2.15
N GLY A 163 -11.24 29.18 3.40
CA GLY A 163 -12.64 29.12 3.82
C GLY A 163 -13.22 27.69 3.77
N LEU A 164 -12.38 26.68 4.04
CA LEU A 164 -12.79 25.29 4.07
C LEU A 164 -13.19 24.89 5.49
N GLU A 165 -14.20 24.00 5.61
CA GLU A 165 -14.67 23.50 6.91
C GLU A 165 -13.67 22.51 7.52
N HIS A 166 -13.38 22.67 8.81
CA HIS A 166 -12.50 21.75 9.56
C HIS A 166 -13.04 20.32 9.61
N ASP A 167 -14.38 20.17 9.63
CA ASP A 167 -15.04 18.87 9.68
C ASP A 167 -14.84 18.01 8.41
N LEU A 168 -14.18 18.53 7.37
CA LEU A 168 -13.70 17.72 6.23
C LEU A 168 -12.58 16.77 6.63
N VAL A 169 -11.76 17.12 7.63
CA VAL A 169 -10.66 16.30 8.11
C VAL A 169 -10.72 16.24 9.64
N GLN A 170 -11.13 15.10 10.15
CA GLN A 170 -11.31 14.87 11.57
C GLN A 170 -10.48 13.68 12.04
N MET A 171 -10.41 13.48 13.35
CA MET A 171 -9.86 12.27 13.95
C MET A 171 -10.68 11.86 15.18
N VAL A 172 -10.64 10.57 15.48
CA VAL A 172 -11.20 10.01 16.72
C VAL A 172 -10.42 10.58 17.90
N ALA A 173 -11.11 11.13 18.89
CA ALA A 173 -10.50 11.75 20.05
C ALA A 173 -9.77 10.73 20.95
N SER A 174 -8.72 11.22 21.62
CA SER A 174 -8.01 10.45 22.66
C SER A 174 -8.90 10.24 23.88
N PRO A 175 -8.81 9.08 24.55
CA PRO A 175 -7.98 7.93 24.22
C PRO A 175 -8.52 7.13 23.02
N SER A 176 -7.61 6.65 22.18
CA SER A 176 -7.96 5.70 21.11
C SER A 176 -8.40 4.38 21.71
N SER A 177 -9.48 3.80 21.21
CA SER A 177 -9.97 2.50 21.67
C SER A 177 -10.34 1.58 20.49
N LYS A 178 -10.41 0.28 20.79
CA LYS A 178 -10.87 -0.71 19.81
C LYS A 178 -12.36 -0.50 19.46
N ILE A 179 -13.17 -0.01 20.40
CA ILE A 179 -14.60 0.26 20.21
C ILE A 179 -14.76 1.41 19.21
N LYS A 180 -14.10 2.54 19.44
CA LYS A 180 -14.14 3.70 18.53
C LYS A 180 -13.66 3.33 17.12
N THR A 181 -12.55 2.58 17.03
CA THR A 181 -12.02 2.14 15.74
C THR A 181 -12.99 1.21 15.02
N GLN A 182 -13.61 0.27 15.72
CA GLN A 182 -14.60 -0.64 15.15
C GLN A 182 -15.84 0.12 14.68
N ARG A 183 -16.37 1.03 15.50
CA ARG A 183 -17.52 1.86 15.13
C ARG A 183 -17.23 2.69 13.88
N LEU A 184 -16.03 3.26 13.77
CA LEU A 184 -15.62 3.97 12.56
C LEU A 184 -15.60 3.04 11.34
N MET A 185 -15.01 1.84 11.46
CA MET A 185 -14.98 0.85 10.39
C MET A 185 -16.36 0.48 9.86
N GLU A 186 -17.36 0.38 10.74
CA GLU A 186 -18.73 -0.02 10.41
C GLU A 186 -19.61 1.10 9.85
N SER A 187 -19.18 2.37 9.95
CA SER A 187 -20.09 3.51 9.76
C SER A 187 -19.70 4.46 8.63
N VAL A 188 -18.50 4.35 8.10
CA VAL A 188 -18.03 5.16 6.96
C VAL A 188 -18.42 4.55 5.61
N ASP A 189 -18.21 5.30 4.53
CA ASP A 189 -18.53 4.83 3.17
C ASP A 189 -17.39 4.02 2.53
N LEU A 190 -16.15 4.22 3.02
CA LEU A 190 -14.97 3.42 2.70
C LEU A 190 -14.01 3.44 3.90
N ILE A 191 -13.48 2.30 4.29
CA ILE A 191 -12.43 2.21 5.30
C ILE A 191 -11.08 1.84 4.69
N ILE A 192 -10.05 2.59 5.03
CA ILE A 192 -8.65 2.35 4.62
C ILE A 192 -7.86 1.96 5.86
N VAL A 193 -7.18 0.83 5.81
CA VAL A 193 -6.38 0.32 6.93
C VAL A 193 -4.95 0.10 6.51
N THR A 194 -4.05 0.85 7.13
CA THR A 194 -2.61 0.63 7.03
C THR A 194 -2.09 0.28 8.42
N GLY A 195 -1.69 -0.96 8.65
CA GLY A 195 -1.25 -1.35 9.99
C GLY A 195 -1.24 -2.86 10.22
N SER A 196 -1.65 -3.29 11.43
CA SER A 196 -1.61 -4.70 11.80
C SER A 196 -2.62 -5.54 11.00
N GLN A 197 -2.26 -6.81 10.77
CA GLN A 197 -3.14 -7.78 10.10
C GLN A 197 -4.49 -7.95 10.82
N ASP A 198 -4.52 -7.79 12.16
CA ASP A 198 -5.76 -7.82 12.94
C ASP A 198 -6.71 -6.68 12.54
N ASN A 199 -6.20 -5.46 12.39
CA ASN A 199 -7.01 -4.34 11.94
C ASN A 199 -7.46 -4.51 10.47
N VAL A 200 -6.61 -5.06 9.60
CA VAL A 200 -6.97 -5.36 8.20
C VAL A 200 -8.11 -6.37 8.15
N ARG A 201 -8.01 -7.47 8.91
CA ARG A 201 -9.07 -8.47 9.00
C ARG A 201 -10.38 -7.86 9.52
N ARG A 202 -10.34 -7.10 10.61
CA ARG A 202 -11.54 -6.43 11.19
C ARG A 202 -12.20 -5.47 10.21
N ALA A 203 -11.42 -4.77 9.38
CA ALA A 203 -11.97 -3.90 8.34
C ALA A 203 -12.72 -4.70 7.28
N TYR A 204 -12.19 -5.83 6.82
CA TYR A 204 -12.90 -6.70 5.87
C TYR A 204 -14.13 -7.36 6.47
N GLU A 205 -14.14 -7.62 7.77
CA GLU A 205 -15.28 -8.18 8.50
C GLU A 205 -16.34 -7.12 8.89
N SER A 206 -16.05 -5.82 8.75
CA SER A 206 -16.93 -4.73 9.19
C SER A 206 -18.22 -4.56 8.37
N GLY A 207 -18.25 -5.13 7.15
CA GLY A 207 -19.35 -4.95 6.20
C GLY A 207 -19.27 -3.67 5.37
N THR A 208 -18.34 -2.75 5.69
CA THR A 208 -18.04 -1.55 4.90
C THR A 208 -17.04 -1.89 3.78
N PRO A 209 -17.17 -1.30 2.58
CA PRO A 209 -16.12 -1.38 1.58
C PRO A 209 -14.76 -1.04 2.20
N ALA A 210 -13.77 -1.95 2.06
CA ALA A 210 -12.51 -1.84 2.78
C ALA A 210 -11.29 -1.99 1.84
N ILE A 211 -10.27 -1.18 2.10
CA ILE A 211 -8.94 -1.31 1.51
C ILE A 211 -7.95 -1.52 2.66
N GLY A 212 -7.53 -2.77 2.82
CA GLY A 212 -6.48 -3.15 3.75
C GLY A 212 -5.16 -3.39 3.03
N VAL A 213 -4.05 -2.98 3.63
CA VAL A 213 -2.72 -3.30 3.10
C VAL A 213 -1.99 -4.23 4.05
N GLY A 214 -1.43 -5.30 3.49
CA GLY A 214 -0.81 -6.39 4.21
C GLY A 214 0.55 -6.04 4.82
N ALA A 215 1.10 -6.99 5.60
CA ALA A 215 2.47 -6.93 6.05
C ALA A 215 3.43 -7.13 4.88
N GLY A 216 4.56 -6.43 4.92
CA GLY A 216 5.65 -6.65 3.99
C GLY A 216 6.58 -7.78 4.46
N ASN A 217 7.34 -8.33 3.56
CA ASN A 217 8.56 -9.07 3.83
C ASN A 217 9.44 -8.99 2.59
N ALA A 218 9.93 -7.79 2.32
CA ALA A 218 10.67 -7.50 1.10
C ALA A 218 11.94 -8.37 1.02
N THR A 219 12.03 -9.15 -0.04
CA THR A 219 13.17 -10.01 -0.34
C THR A 219 13.79 -9.58 -1.65
N VAL A 220 15.12 -9.53 -1.73
CA VAL A 220 15.85 -9.12 -2.91
C VAL A 220 16.81 -10.22 -3.39
N ILE A 221 16.84 -10.46 -4.69
CA ILE A 221 17.82 -11.36 -5.34
C ILE A 221 18.98 -10.49 -5.85
N VAL A 222 20.21 -10.97 -5.62
CA VAL A 222 21.43 -10.48 -6.27
C VAL A 222 22.01 -11.63 -7.08
N ASP A 223 21.91 -11.54 -8.40
CA ASP A 223 22.37 -12.61 -9.27
C ASP A 223 23.80 -12.36 -9.79
N GLU A 224 24.37 -13.34 -10.50
CA GLU A 224 25.73 -13.32 -11.03
C GLU A 224 25.97 -12.26 -12.11
N THR A 225 24.90 -11.68 -12.66
CA THR A 225 24.99 -10.59 -13.65
C THR A 225 24.92 -9.21 -13.03
N ALA A 226 24.65 -9.11 -11.73
CA ALA A 226 24.44 -7.86 -11.03
C ALA A 226 25.66 -6.95 -11.07
N ASP A 227 25.43 -5.65 -10.99
CA ASP A 227 26.45 -4.71 -10.53
C ASP A 227 26.49 -4.78 -9.01
N VAL A 228 27.40 -5.59 -8.49
CA VAL A 228 27.48 -5.97 -7.07
C VAL A 228 27.66 -4.76 -6.16
N SER A 229 28.54 -3.82 -6.55
CA SER A 229 28.79 -2.60 -5.78
C SER A 229 27.54 -1.71 -5.72
N ALA A 230 26.88 -1.49 -6.86
CA ALA A 230 25.65 -0.72 -6.94
C ALA A 230 24.48 -1.42 -6.21
N ALA A 231 24.43 -2.74 -6.21
CA ALA A 231 23.44 -3.51 -5.46
C ALA A 231 23.61 -3.32 -3.94
N ALA A 232 24.85 -3.48 -3.45
CA ALA A 232 25.19 -3.29 -2.04
C ALA A 232 24.87 -1.87 -1.55
N GLU A 233 25.22 -0.82 -2.33
CA GLU A 233 24.89 0.57 -2.03
C GLU A 233 23.37 0.78 -1.89
N LYS A 234 22.59 0.31 -2.86
CA LYS A 234 21.13 0.46 -2.89
C LYS A 234 20.44 -0.28 -1.75
N ILE A 235 20.87 -1.51 -1.46
CA ILE A 235 20.37 -2.31 -0.34
C ILE A 235 20.69 -1.63 0.99
N ALA A 236 21.91 -1.16 1.19
CA ALA A 236 22.31 -0.44 2.40
C ALA A 236 21.53 0.86 2.57
N ALA A 237 21.38 1.68 1.52
CA ALA A 237 20.58 2.89 1.53
C ALA A 237 19.12 2.62 1.91
N SER A 238 18.53 1.58 1.34
CA SER A 238 17.17 1.15 1.63
C SER A 238 17.03 0.64 3.05
N LYS A 239 17.94 -0.22 3.51
CA LYS A 239 17.90 -0.84 4.84
C LYS A 239 18.08 0.17 5.97
N THR A 240 18.95 1.13 5.79
CA THR A 240 19.28 2.12 6.85
C THR A 240 18.30 3.28 6.92
N PHE A 241 17.51 3.53 5.89
CA PHE A 241 16.57 4.63 5.85
C PHE A 241 15.49 4.50 6.93
N ASP A 242 15.41 5.50 7.77
CA ASP A 242 14.46 5.58 8.90
C ASP A 242 14.50 4.31 9.78
N ASN A 243 15.67 3.71 9.94
CA ASN A 243 15.93 2.48 10.69
C ASN A 243 15.01 1.33 10.28
N ALA A 244 14.75 1.19 8.97
CA ALA A 244 13.89 0.14 8.40
C ALA A 244 12.44 0.16 8.91
N THR A 245 11.86 1.32 9.21
CA THR A 245 10.44 1.42 9.58
C THR A 245 9.49 1.11 8.43
N SER A 246 9.97 1.04 7.19
CA SER A 246 9.16 0.74 6.01
C SER A 246 8.97 -0.77 5.84
N CYS A 247 7.74 -1.22 5.57
CA CYS A 247 7.45 -2.60 5.17
C CYS A 247 8.12 -3.00 3.84
N SER A 248 8.60 -2.03 3.06
CA SER A 248 9.37 -2.24 1.83
C SER A 248 10.88 -2.15 2.02
N SER A 249 11.38 -2.01 3.25
CA SER A 249 12.81 -2.21 3.53
C SER A 249 13.12 -3.71 3.44
N GLU A 250 14.24 -4.05 2.81
CA GLU A 250 14.63 -5.45 2.62
C GLU A 250 14.73 -6.18 3.97
N ASN A 251 14.12 -7.35 4.06
CA ASN A 251 14.22 -8.26 5.19
C ASN A 251 15.14 -9.45 4.92
N ALA A 252 15.22 -9.86 3.65
CA ALA A 252 16.08 -10.93 3.20
C ALA A 252 16.81 -10.55 1.90
N ILE A 253 18.02 -11.06 1.78
CA ILE A 253 18.82 -11.05 0.54
C ILE A 253 19.06 -12.50 0.16
N VAL A 254 18.80 -12.83 -1.11
CA VAL A 254 19.11 -14.12 -1.71
C VAL A 254 20.21 -13.89 -2.74
N VAL A 255 21.40 -14.40 -2.50
CA VAL A 255 22.58 -14.14 -3.34
C VAL A 255 22.97 -15.42 -4.07
N VAL A 256 23.23 -15.30 -5.37
CA VAL A 256 23.82 -16.38 -6.14
C VAL A 256 25.29 -16.56 -5.73
N ARG A 257 25.69 -17.81 -5.49
CA ARG A 257 26.99 -18.18 -4.92
C ARG A 257 28.19 -17.56 -5.65
N GLU A 258 28.09 -17.42 -6.96
CA GLU A 258 29.17 -16.89 -7.79
C GLU A 258 29.62 -15.48 -7.39
N VAL A 259 28.70 -14.64 -6.92
CA VAL A 259 29.00 -13.24 -6.54
C VAL A 259 29.02 -13.02 -5.01
N LEU A 260 28.92 -14.09 -4.21
CA LEU A 260 28.77 -13.99 -2.77
C LEU A 260 29.90 -13.22 -2.09
N ASP A 261 31.15 -13.59 -2.37
CA ASP A 261 32.31 -13.01 -1.68
C ASP A 261 32.47 -11.52 -2.04
N GLU A 262 32.33 -11.18 -3.32
CA GLU A 262 32.34 -9.79 -3.79
C GLU A 262 31.21 -8.98 -3.17
N PHE A 263 30.00 -9.54 -3.12
CA PHE A 263 28.85 -8.90 -2.54
C PHE A 263 28.98 -8.66 -1.02
N LEU A 264 29.49 -9.62 -0.27
CA LEU A 264 29.75 -9.48 1.17
C LEU A 264 30.79 -8.40 1.46
N GLN A 265 31.84 -8.32 0.64
CA GLN A 265 32.84 -7.26 0.73
C GLN A 265 32.21 -5.88 0.45
N ALA A 266 31.45 -5.76 -0.65
CA ALA A 266 30.78 -4.51 -1.01
C ALA A 266 29.77 -4.09 0.08
N LEU A 267 29.03 -5.05 0.65
CA LEU A 267 28.07 -4.79 1.72
C LEU A 267 28.76 -4.34 3.01
N HIS A 268 29.92 -4.92 3.32
CA HIS A 268 30.75 -4.51 4.46
C HIS A 268 31.22 -3.05 4.31
N GLU A 269 31.65 -2.65 3.11
CA GLU A 269 32.04 -1.26 2.79
C GLU A 269 30.88 -0.27 2.98
N GLN A 270 29.64 -0.71 2.75
CA GLN A 270 28.42 0.07 3.00
C GLN A 270 27.97 0.08 4.47
N GLY A 271 28.64 -0.66 5.36
CA GLY A 271 28.35 -0.71 6.79
C GLY A 271 27.54 -1.95 7.22
N GLY A 272 27.33 -2.93 6.34
CA GLY A 272 26.75 -4.22 6.70
C GLY A 272 27.76 -5.09 7.45
N ARG A 273 27.31 -5.81 8.48
CA ARG A 273 28.19 -6.69 9.27
C ARG A 273 27.59 -8.10 9.31
N LEU A 274 28.26 -9.04 8.61
CA LEU A 274 27.90 -10.45 8.71
C LEU A 274 28.24 -10.95 10.10
N LEU A 275 27.25 -11.50 10.79
CA LEU A 275 27.42 -12.03 12.14
C LEU A 275 27.87 -13.50 12.09
N ASP A 276 28.71 -13.89 13.05
CA ASP A 276 29.01 -15.28 13.32
C ASP A 276 27.79 -16.01 13.92
N ALA A 277 27.88 -17.32 14.08
CA ALA A 277 26.79 -18.14 14.57
C ALA A 277 26.31 -17.74 15.98
N THR A 278 27.23 -17.37 16.88
CA THR A 278 26.93 -17.00 18.26
C THR A 278 26.21 -15.65 18.31
N ALA A 279 26.72 -14.64 17.64
CA ALA A 279 26.13 -13.33 17.57
C ALA A 279 24.77 -13.36 16.82
N SER A 280 24.67 -14.16 15.77
CA SER A 280 23.41 -14.38 15.05
C SER A 280 22.33 -14.94 15.96
N GLU A 281 22.62 -15.97 16.74
CA GLU A 281 21.65 -16.58 17.63
C GLU A 281 21.22 -15.63 18.75
N ALA A 282 22.15 -14.83 19.29
CA ALA A 282 21.84 -13.80 20.28
C ALA A 282 20.88 -12.74 19.69
N VAL A 283 21.13 -12.26 18.46
CA VAL A 283 20.26 -11.31 17.78
C VAL A 283 18.89 -11.93 17.50
N LYS A 284 18.81 -13.16 16.98
CA LYS A 284 17.55 -13.87 16.72
C LYS A 284 16.72 -14.01 17.99
N SER A 285 17.32 -14.49 19.07
CA SER A 285 16.65 -14.70 20.38
C SER A 285 16.14 -13.37 20.96
N ALA A 286 16.89 -12.28 20.83
CA ALA A 286 16.49 -10.97 21.31
C ALA A 286 15.39 -10.34 20.45
N LEU A 287 15.48 -10.50 19.11
CA LEU A 287 14.56 -9.92 18.16
C LEU A 287 13.20 -10.62 18.14
N PHE A 288 13.17 -11.95 18.37
CA PHE A 288 11.96 -12.77 18.34
C PHE A 288 11.70 -13.41 19.71
N SER A 289 11.14 -12.65 20.63
CA SER A 289 10.79 -13.14 21.95
C SER A 289 9.37 -13.72 21.97
N GLY A 290 9.24 -15.01 22.32
CA GLY A 290 7.94 -15.70 22.39
C GLY A 290 7.18 -15.75 21.05
N GLY A 291 7.90 -15.80 19.92
CA GLY A 291 7.32 -15.83 18.56
C GLY A 291 6.84 -14.47 18.05
N HIS A 292 7.12 -13.38 18.77
CA HIS A 292 6.73 -12.03 18.37
C HIS A 292 7.94 -11.12 18.29
N LEU A 293 7.89 -10.14 17.36
CA LEU A 293 8.91 -9.10 17.24
C LEU A 293 9.04 -8.29 18.54
N ASN A 294 10.27 -8.18 19.04
CA ASN A 294 10.59 -7.37 20.20
C ASN A 294 10.50 -5.88 19.90
N ARG A 295 9.51 -5.21 20.49
CA ARG A 295 9.25 -3.79 20.28
C ARG A 295 10.42 -2.87 20.66
N HIS A 296 11.34 -3.32 21.49
CA HIS A 296 12.54 -2.57 21.89
C HIS A 296 13.64 -2.59 20.83
N MET A 297 13.51 -3.44 19.80
CA MET A 297 14.46 -3.56 18.69
C MET A 297 13.92 -3.00 17.38
N ILE A 298 12.59 -2.78 17.26
CA ILE A 298 11.97 -2.28 16.03
C ILE A 298 12.42 -0.83 15.78
N ALA A 299 12.96 -0.59 14.59
CA ALA A 299 13.36 0.73 14.07
C ALA A 299 14.26 1.54 15.01
N LYS A 300 15.15 0.88 15.72
CA LYS A 300 16.17 1.49 16.60
C LYS A 300 17.46 1.74 15.85
N ASP A 301 18.23 2.71 16.34
CA ASP A 301 19.62 2.92 15.91
C ASP A 301 20.43 1.66 16.20
N ILE A 302 21.47 1.43 15.38
CA ILE A 302 22.24 0.19 15.43
C ILE A 302 22.87 -0.09 16.81
N ASP A 303 23.34 0.94 17.50
CA ASP A 303 23.94 0.79 18.83
C ASP A 303 22.91 0.30 19.84
N VAL A 304 21.70 0.88 19.85
CA VAL A 304 20.58 0.44 20.71
C VAL A 304 20.14 -0.98 20.34
N PHE A 305 20.12 -1.31 19.05
CA PHE A 305 19.78 -2.65 18.57
C PHE A 305 20.76 -3.70 19.07
N LEU A 306 22.08 -3.44 18.97
CA LEU A 306 23.13 -4.32 19.41
C LEU A 306 23.17 -4.45 20.94
N ASP A 307 22.98 -3.36 21.66
CA ASP A 307 22.92 -3.34 23.13
C ASP A 307 21.77 -4.22 23.65
N VAL A 308 20.57 -4.12 23.07
CA VAL A 308 19.41 -4.95 23.44
C VAL A 308 19.68 -6.42 23.13
N ALA A 309 20.40 -6.70 22.04
CA ALA A 309 20.78 -8.09 21.68
C ALA A 309 21.92 -8.63 22.54
N GLY A 310 22.63 -7.78 23.29
CA GLY A 310 23.81 -8.17 24.06
C GLY A 310 25.00 -8.57 23.19
N VAL A 311 25.09 -8.02 21.98
CA VAL A 311 26.10 -8.39 20.97
C VAL A 311 27.07 -7.25 20.76
N GLN A 312 28.36 -7.60 20.79
CA GLN A 312 29.47 -6.71 20.39
C GLN A 312 30.06 -7.22 19.07
N ILE A 313 30.25 -6.32 18.13
CA ILE A 313 30.84 -6.62 16.82
C ILE A 313 32.11 -5.82 16.60
N ALA A 314 33.04 -6.38 15.82
CA ALA A 314 34.20 -5.65 15.37
C ALA A 314 33.76 -4.42 14.55
N ASP A 315 34.51 -3.31 14.65
CA ASP A 315 34.23 -2.07 13.92
C ASP A 315 32.79 -1.53 14.09
N GLN A 316 32.24 -1.66 15.32
CA GLN A 316 30.88 -1.22 15.65
C GLN A 316 30.66 0.26 15.26
N GLY A 317 31.65 1.12 15.39
CA GLY A 317 31.55 2.53 15.04
C GLY A 317 31.26 2.83 13.55
N THR A 318 31.46 1.84 12.66
CA THR A 318 31.16 1.94 11.22
C THR A 318 30.00 1.04 10.79
N ALA A 319 29.48 0.21 11.69
CA ALA A 319 28.33 -0.64 11.43
C ALA A 319 27.05 0.19 11.30
N LYS A 320 26.25 -0.12 10.30
CA LYS A 320 24.94 0.50 10.08
C LYS A 320 23.79 -0.50 10.20
N PHE A 321 24.05 -1.76 9.90
CA PHE A 321 23.10 -2.87 10.01
C PHE A 321 23.85 -4.20 10.10
N VAL A 322 23.16 -5.24 10.54
CA VAL A 322 23.71 -6.60 10.64
C VAL A 322 23.08 -7.53 9.62
N VAL A 323 23.84 -8.55 9.25
CA VAL A 323 23.44 -9.62 8.31
C VAL A 323 23.48 -10.93 9.06
N LEU A 324 22.35 -11.62 9.11
CA LEU A 324 22.18 -12.93 9.74
C LEU A 324 22.29 -14.02 8.69
N PRO A 325 23.14 -15.02 8.82
CA PRO A 325 23.07 -16.21 7.97
C PRO A 325 21.70 -16.87 8.10
N GLY A 326 21.08 -17.21 6.96
CA GLY A 326 19.79 -17.90 6.88
C GLY A 326 19.91 -19.23 6.16
N ASP A 327 19.36 -20.29 6.75
CA ASP A 327 19.35 -21.63 6.17
C ASP A 327 17.95 -22.07 5.78
N SER A 328 16.98 -21.89 6.68
CA SER A 328 15.61 -22.34 6.54
C SER A 328 14.61 -21.18 6.58
N VAL A 329 13.37 -21.46 6.19
CA VAL A 329 12.25 -20.50 6.16
C VAL A 329 11.09 -21.09 6.96
N GLY A 330 10.35 -20.25 7.66
CA GLY A 330 9.14 -20.66 8.36
C GLY A 330 9.12 -20.36 9.84
N ALA A 331 8.16 -20.92 10.56
CA ALA A 331 7.94 -20.64 11.98
C ALA A 331 9.13 -21.01 12.89
N SER A 332 9.93 -22.00 12.50
CA SER A 332 11.16 -22.39 13.21
C SER A 332 12.36 -21.49 12.91
N ALA A 333 12.26 -20.64 11.88
CA ALA A 333 13.26 -19.68 11.46
C ALA A 333 12.63 -18.28 11.35
N PRO A 334 12.24 -17.67 12.48
CA PRO A 334 11.48 -16.41 12.48
C PRO A 334 12.22 -15.25 11.81
N GLU A 335 13.53 -15.31 11.68
CA GLU A 335 14.35 -14.37 10.91
C GLU A 335 14.06 -14.39 9.40
N SER A 336 13.32 -15.38 8.90
CA SER A 336 12.80 -15.38 7.52
C SER A 336 11.64 -14.42 7.30
N GLY A 337 11.02 -13.93 8.35
CA GLY A 337 9.92 -12.98 8.33
C GLY A 337 10.35 -11.51 8.39
N GLU A 338 9.35 -10.62 8.44
CA GLU A 338 9.53 -9.17 8.56
C GLU A 338 10.15 -8.82 9.92
N LYS A 339 11.16 -7.94 9.91
CA LYS A 339 11.94 -7.57 11.11
C LYS A 339 11.74 -6.11 11.52
N LEU A 340 11.41 -5.22 10.60
CA LEU A 340 11.30 -3.76 10.83
C LEU A 340 12.49 -3.22 11.65
N SER A 341 13.69 -3.70 11.37
CA SER A 341 14.91 -3.39 12.14
C SER A 341 16.15 -3.45 11.24
N LEU A 342 17.28 -3.01 11.77
CA LEU A 342 18.57 -2.98 11.06
C LEU A 342 19.23 -4.38 10.99
N ALA A 343 18.43 -5.39 10.67
CA ALA A 343 18.87 -6.76 10.44
C ALA A 343 18.35 -7.30 9.11
N LEU A 344 19.22 -7.97 8.36
CA LEU A 344 18.92 -8.68 7.10
C LEU A 344 19.21 -10.16 7.28
N THR A 345 18.42 -11.01 6.65
CA THR A 345 18.76 -12.45 6.54
C THR A 345 19.35 -12.72 5.16
N LEU A 346 20.50 -13.37 5.11
CA LEU A 346 21.22 -13.72 3.90
C LEU A 346 21.05 -15.22 3.60
N TYR A 347 20.50 -15.51 2.44
CA TYR A 347 20.42 -16.85 1.86
C TYR A 347 21.36 -16.95 0.65
N VAL A 348 22.08 -18.08 0.55
CA VAL A 348 22.99 -18.35 -0.56
C VAL A 348 22.41 -19.48 -1.41
N CYS A 349 22.27 -19.23 -2.70
CA CYS A 349 21.74 -20.18 -3.67
C CYS A 349 22.77 -20.44 -4.76
N ASP A 350 22.74 -21.64 -5.35
CA ASP A 350 23.77 -22.01 -6.35
C ASP A 350 23.58 -21.30 -7.68
N ASP A 351 22.34 -20.97 -8.05
CA ASP A 351 21.96 -20.31 -9.28
C ASP A 351 20.69 -19.44 -9.12
N PHE A 352 20.28 -18.78 -10.19
CA PHE A 352 19.09 -17.91 -10.20
C PHE A 352 17.80 -18.70 -9.96
N ASP A 353 17.66 -19.91 -10.50
CA ASP A 353 16.43 -20.69 -10.38
C ASP A 353 16.21 -21.15 -8.92
N THR A 354 17.25 -21.61 -8.25
CA THR A 354 17.20 -21.93 -6.81
C THR A 354 16.99 -20.69 -5.95
N ALA A 355 17.48 -19.51 -6.39
CA ALA A 355 17.17 -18.24 -5.71
C ALA A 355 15.68 -17.87 -5.85
N VAL A 356 15.06 -18.09 -7.00
CA VAL A 356 13.62 -17.89 -7.22
C VAL A 356 12.80 -18.80 -6.31
N ASP A 357 13.18 -20.07 -6.18
CA ASP A 357 12.52 -21.01 -5.30
C ASP A 357 12.63 -20.59 -3.83
N LYS A 358 13.80 -20.11 -3.40
CA LYS A 358 14.00 -19.59 -2.04
C LYS A 358 13.13 -18.37 -1.79
N VAL A 359 13.03 -17.44 -2.73
CA VAL A 359 12.13 -16.27 -2.62
C VAL A 359 10.67 -16.71 -2.54
N ARG A 360 10.27 -17.70 -3.34
CA ARG A 360 8.90 -18.26 -3.29
C ARG A 360 8.61 -18.84 -1.89
N GLU A 361 9.53 -19.59 -1.32
CA GLU A 361 9.42 -20.14 0.02
C GLU A 361 9.21 -19.04 1.07
N ILE A 362 10.03 -17.97 1.01
CA ILE A 362 9.93 -16.80 1.91
C ILE A 362 8.58 -16.11 1.77
N LEU A 363 8.13 -15.83 0.53
CA LEU A 363 6.85 -15.16 0.28
C LEU A 363 5.66 -15.99 0.76
N MET A 364 5.70 -17.32 0.60
CA MET A 364 4.63 -18.20 1.07
C MET A 364 4.58 -18.29 2.59
N HIS A 365 5.70 -18.07 3.26
CA HIS A 365 5.71 -17.93 4.71
C HIS A 365 5.14 -16.59 5.16
N GLN A 366 5.63 -15.48 4.56
CA GLN A 366 5.18 -14.12 4.85
C GLN A 366 5.52 -13.17 3.70
N GLY A 367 4.62 -12.24 3.40
CA GLY A 367 4.87 -11.13 2.46
C GLY A 367 4.38 -11.37 1.04
N ALA A 368 3.63 -12.44 0.79
CA ALA A 368 3.01 -12.68 -0.52
C ALA A 368 2.22 -11.45 -1.00
N GLY A 369 2.38 -11.12 -2.28
CA GLY A 369 1.74 -9.97 -2.92
C GLY A 369 2.44 -8.63 -2.71
N HIS A 370 3.37 -8.49 -1.76
CA HIS A 370 3.95 -7.18 -1.48
C HIS A 370 4.94 -6.72 -2.58
N SER A 371 6.14 -7.21 -2.58
CA SER A 371 7.17 -6.85 -3.58
C SER A 371 8.42 -7.72 -3.46
N VAL A 372 9.11 -7.91 -4.58
CA VAL A 372 10.41 -8.58 -4.68
C VAL A 372 11.40 -7.65 -5.36
N GLY A 373 12.63 -7.62 -4.88
CA GLY A 373 13.76 -6.90 -5.52
C GLY A 373 14.58 -7.82 -6.40
N LEU A 374 15.18 -7.25 -7.42
CA LEU A 374 16.14 -7.92 -8.29
C LEU A 374 17.29 -6.97 -8.64
N HIS A 375 18.50 -7.36 -8.34
CA HIS A 375 19.71 -6.76 -8.90
C HIS A 375 20.28 -7.71 -9.94
N SER A 376 20.20 -7.31 -11.21
CA SER A 376 20.54 -8.11 -12.38
C SER A 376 20.76 -7.20 -13.60
N ARG A 377 21.56 -7.65 -14.56
CA ARG A 377 21.64 -7.08 -15.91
C ARG A 377 20.84 -7.88 -16.93
N ASN A 378 20.17 -8.94 -16.51
CA ASN A 378 19.34 -9.78 -17.37
C ASN A 378 17.85 -9.41 -17.19
N ASP A 379 17.31 -8.67 -18.17
CA ASP A 379 15.91 -8.20 -18.14
C ASP A 379 14.87 -9.35 -18.20
N GLU A 380 15.21 -10.51 -18.79
CA GLU A 380 14.33 -11.67 -18.86
C GLU A 380 14.03 -12.24 -17.46
N ARG A 381 14.98 -12.11 -16.53
CA ARG A 381 14.81 -12.52 -15.14
C ARG A 381 13.75 -11.72 -14.41
N ALA A 382 13.67 -10.42 -14.66
CA ALA A 382 12.60 -9.58 -14.10
C ALA A 382 11.22 -10.05 -14.57
N LEU A 383 11.08 -10.38 -15.85
CA LEU A 383 9.85 -10.94 -16.41
C LEU A 383 9.53 -12.31 -15.79
N SER A 384 10.54 -13.19 -15.67
CA SER A 384 10.39 -14.49 -15.03
C SER A 384 9.86 -14.38 -13.58
N LEU A 385 10.41 -13.46 -12.78
CA LEU A 385 9.92 -13.22 -11.42
C LEU A 385 8.46 -12.76 -11.42
N GLY A 386 8.10 -11.84 -12.32
CA GLY A 386 6.73 -11.33 -12.44
C GLY A 386 5.70 -12.41 -12.84
N LEU A 387 6.11 -13.37 -13.65
CA LEU A 387 5.25 -14.47 -14.11
C LEU A 387 5.11 -15.61 -13.07
N ASN A 388 6.13 -15.83 -12.24
CA ASN A 388 6.25 -17.05 -11.44
C ASN A 388 6.12 -16.84 -9.94
N LEU A 389 6.23 -15.59 -9.42
CA LEU A 389 6.13 -15.33 -7.98
C LEU A 389 4.79 -14.66 -7.62
N PRO A 390 4.23 -14.98 -6.45
CA PRO A 390 3.04 -14.31 -5.93
C PRO A 390 3.40 -12.91 -5.39
N THR A 391 3.63 -11.96 -6.31
CA THR A 391 4.02 -10.59 -5.98
C THR A 391 3.36 -9.56 -6.90
N CYS A 392 2.96 -8.42 -6.37
CA CYS A 392 2.41 -7.33 -7.17
C CYS A 392 3.48 -6.42 -7.80
N ARG A 393 4.75 -6.54 -7.37
CA ARG A 393 5.83 -5.65 -7.81
C ARG A 393 7.16 -6.38 -7.85
N VAL A 394 7.86 -6.22 -8.97
CA VAL A 394 9.28 -6.58 -9.10
C VAL A 394 10.08 -5.28 -9.24
N ILE A 395 10.95 -5.01 -8.30
CA ILE A 395 11.77 -3.79 -8.23
C ILE A 395 13.17 -4.10 -8.74
N VAL A 396 13.50 -3.57 -9.91
CA VAL A 396 14.74 -3.89 -10.61
C VAL A 396 15.78 -2.80 -10.40
N ASN A 397 16.95 -3.16 -9.89
CA ASN A 397 18.11 -2.29 -9.74
C ASN A 397 17.84 -0.96 -9.02
N GLN A 398 16.96 -0.96 -8.00
CA GLN A 398 16.62 0.22 -7.23
C GLN A 398 16.71 -0.07 -5.73
N ALA A 399 16.89 0.98 -4.91
CA ALA A 399 16.75 0.89 -3.47
C ALA A 399 15.27 0.64 -3.11
N HIS A 400 14.97 -0.54 -2.59
CA HIS A 400 13.62 -1.11 -2.52
C HIS A 400 12.64 -0.23 -1.72
N CYS A 401 13.05 0.28 -0.54
CA CYS A 401 12.16 1.10 0.29
C CYS A 401 11.78 2.44 -0.37
N PHE A 402 12.63 2.95 -1.26
CA PHE A 402 12.33 4.17 -2.01
C PHE A 402 11.47 3.90 -3.23
N ALA A 403 11.67 2.76 -3.90
CA ALA A 403 11.05 2.45 -5.18
C ALA A 403 9.62 1.89 -5.05
N THR A 404 9.39 0.97 -4.12
CA THR A 404 8.12 0.21 -4.00
C THR A 404 6.89 1.10 -3.82
N GLY A 405 7.00 2.14 -3.01
CA GLY A 405 5.92 3.09 -2.79
C GLY A 405 5.98 4.32 -3.71
N GLY A 406 6.49 4.16 -4.93
CA GLY A 406 6.67 5.23 -5.91
C GLY A 406 7.97 6.01 -5.72
N SER A 407 8.63 6.32 -6.83
CA SER A 407 9.86 7.11 -6.90
C SER A 407 9.80 8.13 -8.02
N PHE A 408 10.69 9.13 -8.01
CA PHE A 408 10.77 10.11 -9.08
C PHE A 408 11.40 9.53 -10.36
N ASP A 409 12.03 8.38 -10.24
CA ASP A 409 12.72 7.64 -11.29
C ASP A 409 12.04 6.30 -11.64
N ASN A 410 10.79 6.09 -11.23
CA ASN A 410 9.96 4.99 -11.71
C ASN A 410 8.48 5.37 -11.89
N GLY A 411 7.71 4.48 -12.51
CA GLY A 411 6.32 4.72 -12.90
C GLY A 411 5.28 4.34 -11.85
N LEU A 412 5.67 3.85 -10.66
CA LEU A 412 4.70 3.50 -9.61
C LEU A 412 4.13 4.76 -8.96
N PRO A 413 2.82 4.81 -8.65
CA PRO A 413 2.23 5.92 -7.92
C PRO A 413 2.85 6.07 -6.53
N PHE A 414 3.05 7.33 -6.09
CA PHE A 414 3.53 7.60 -4.74
C PHE A 414 2.48 7.27 -3.70
N SER A 415 2.82 6.36 -2.79
CA SER A 415 1.97 5.93 -1.70
C SER A 415 2.78 5.47 -0.48
N LEU A 416 2.09 5.38 0.64
CA LEU A 416 2.55 4.74 1.89
C LEU A 416 1.74 3.47 2.20
N SER A 417 0.81 3.13 1.32
CA SER A 417 -0.07 1.96 1.43
C SER A 417 0.00 1.18 0.12
N MET A 418 0.67 0.04 0.13
CA MET A 418 0.89 -0.82 -1.02
C MET A 418 0.00 -2.06 -0.91
N GLY A 419 -0.97 -2.18 -1.80
CA GLY A 419 -1.84 -3.36 -1.86
C GLY A 419 -1.05 -4.60 -2.28
N CYS A 420 -1.42 -5.74 -1.72
CA CYS A 420 -0.75 -7.02 -1.96
C CYS A 420 -1.61 -7.98 -2.79
N GLY A 421 -2.71 -7.51 -3.38
CA GLY A 421 -3.62 -8.33 -4.18
C GLY A 421 -4.21 -9.51 -3.39
N SER A 422 -4.83 -10.42 -4.10
CA SER A 422 -5.40 -11.63 -3.50
C SER A 422 -4.34 -12.52 -2.83
N TRP A 423 -3.09 -12.46 -3.27
CA TRP A 423 -1.98 -13.18 -2.64
C TRP A 423 -1.76 -12.76 -1.19
N GLY A 424 -1.90 -11.47 -0.89
CA GLY A 424 -1.80 -10.93 0.48
C GLY A 424 -3.17 -10.72 1.16
N GLY A 425 -4.26 -11.24 0.58
CA GLY A 425 -5.62 -11.08 1.10
C GLY A 425 -6.11 -9.63 1.05
N ASN A 426 -5.66 -8.85 0.04
CA ASN A 426 -6.03 -7.45 -0.11
C ASN A 426 -7.00 -7.25 -1.29
N SER A 427 -7.83 -6.21 -1.19
CA SER A 427 -8.79 -5.81 -2.23
C SER A 427 -8.15 -5.03 -3.39
N ILE A 428 -6.91 -4.59 -3.24
CA ILE A 428 -6.14 -3.90 -4.29
C ILE A 428 -4.75 -4.53 -4.43
N ASP A 429 -4.21 -4.52 -5.64
CA ASP A 429 -2.87 -4.99 -6.02
C ASP A 429 -1.89 -3.84 -6.36
N SER A 430 -2.39 -2.62 -6.37
CA SER A 430 -1.65 -1.41 -6.71
C SER A 430 -1.31 -0.57 -5.47
N ASN A 431 -0.46 0.42 -5.64
CA ASN A 431 -0.26 1.46 -4.65
C ASN A 431 -1.56 2.26 -4.49
N LEU A 432 -1.99 2.49 -3.23
CA LEU A 432 -3.18 3.27 -2.94
C LEU A 432 -3.02 4.70 -3.51
N HIS A 433 -3.94 5.14 -4.37
CA HIS A 433 -3.92 6.44 -5.01
C HIS A 433 -5.34 6.96 -5.28
N TYR A 434 -5.49 8.15 -5.85
CA TYR A 434 -6.75 8.88 -6.01
C TYR A 434 -7.90 8.06 -6.61
N ARG A 435 -7.64 7.10 -7.52
CA ARG A 435 -8.70 6.27 -8.14
C ARG A 435 -9.46 5.41 -7.14
N HIS A 436 -8.84 5.09 -6.02
CA HIS A 436 -9.48 4.33 -4.94
C HIS A 436 -10.36 5.20 -4.04
N PHE A 437 -10.38 6.53 -4.26
CA PHE A 437 -11.12 7.51 -3.47
C PHE A 437 -12.31 8.11 -4.21
N MET A 438 -12.73 7.52 -5.33
CA MET A 438 -13.86 8.02 -6.12
C MET A 438 -14.72 6.87 -6.67
N ASN A 439 -16.00 7.16 -6.85
CA ASN A 439 -16.94 6.34 -7.60
C ASN A 439 -16.99 6.82 -9.06
N ILE A 440 -17.31 5.91 -9.97
CA ILE A 440 -17.52 6.24 -11.39
C ILE A 440 -18.97 5.98 -11.77
N THR A 441 -19.67 7.04 -12.18
CA THR A 441 -20.96 6.92 -12.84
C THR A 441 -20.74 6.83 -14.35
N ARG A 442 -21.41 5.90 -15.02
CA ARG A 442 -21.32 5.72 -16.46
C ARG A 442 -22.63 6.09 -17.11
N ILE A 443 -22.58 6.99 -18.11
CA ILE A 443 -23.67 7.21 -19.04
C ILE A 443 -23.37 6.34 -20.24
N VAL A 444 -24.35 5.48 -20.61
CA VAL A 444 -24.20 4.54 -21.72
C VAL A 444 -25.21 4.92 -22.80
N ARG A 445 -24.74 5.10 -24.04
CA ARG A 445 -25.56 5.41 -25.21
C ARG A 445 -25.48 4.26 -26.21
N PRO A 446 -26.52 4.04 -27.01
CA PRO A 446 -26.49 3.02 -28.06
C PRO A 446 -25.39 3.31 -29.09
N ILE A 447 -24.70 2.29 -29.52
CA ILE A 447 -23.77 2.29 -30.65
C ILE A 447 -24.22 1.22 -31.65
N PRO A 448 -23.73 1.26 -32.90
CA PRO A 448 -24.00 0.18 -33.84
C PRO A 448 -23.65 -1.18 -33.22
N ALA A 449 -24.59 -2.13 -33.34
CA ALA A 449 -24.38 -3.46 -32.79
C ALA A 449 -23.27 -4.19 -33.56
N VAL A 450 -22.27 -4.68 -32.82
CA VAL A 450 -21.22 -5.54 -33.34
C VAL A 450 -21.33 -6.88 -32.62
N GLN A 451 -22.10 -7.79 -33.26
CA GLN A 451 -22.26 -9.15 -32.77
C GLN A 451 -21.28 -10.05 -33.53
N PRO A 452 -20.32 -10.68 -32.86
CA PRO A 452 -19.43 -11.62 -33.52
C PRO A 452 -20.23 -12.87 -33.92
N SER A 453 -19.85 -13.55 -35.03
CA SER A 453 -20.39 -14.87 -35.35
C SER A 453 -19.82 -15.92 -34.38
N LEU A 454 -20.52 -17.05 -34.26
CA LEU A 454 -20.02 -18.19 -33.50
C LEU A 454 -18.69 -18.70 -34.06
N GLU A 455 -18.51 -18.62 -35.37
CA GLU A 455 -17.26 -18.99 -36.03
C GLU A 455 -16.11 -18.07 -35.66
N ASP A 456 -16.34 -16.73 -35.60
CA ASP A 456 -15.31 -15.77 -35.17
C ASP A 456 -14.82 -16.03 -33.74
N VAL A 457 -15.70 -16.53 -32.87
CA VAL A 457 -15.39 -16.73 -31.44
C VAL A 457 -14.88 -18.16 -31.18
N PHE A 458 -15.39 -19.18 -31.88
CA PHE A 458 -15.17 -20.56 -31.49
C PHE A 458 -14.41 -21.40 -32.54
N ALA A 459 -14.02 -20.86 -33.69
CA ALA A 459 -13.37 -21.63 -34.74
C ALA A 459 -12.08 -22.33 -34.27
N ASP A 460 -11.29 -21.71 -33.42
CA ASP A 460 -10.08 -22.27 -32.84
C ASP A 460 -10.39 -23.37 -31.80
N TYR A 461 -11.39 -23.15 -30.95
CA TYR A 461 -11.86 -24.15 -29.99
C TYR A 461 -12.38 -25.38 -30.69
N TRP A 462 -13.31 -25.22 -31.65
CA TRP A 462 -13.84 -26.36 -32.41
C TRP A 462 -12.76 -27.14 -33.14
N ARG A 463 -11.79 -26.43 -33.69
CA ARG A 463 -10.63 -27.06 -34.33
C ARG A 463 -9.78 -27.86 -33.34
N ALA A 464 -9.59 -27.33 -32.13
CA ALA A 464 -8.83 -28.00 -31.08
C ALA A 464 -9.50 -29.28 -30.55
N ILE A 465 -10.85 -29.32 -30.50
CA ILE A 465 -11.61 -30.51 -30.06
C ILE A 465 -11.99 -31.46 -31.20
N GLY A 466 -11.59 -31.13 -32.46
CA GLY A 466 -11.91 -31.99 -33.64
C GLY A 466 -13.36 -31.92 -34.09
N GLU A 467 -14.13 -30.95 -33.63
CA GLU A 467 -15.52 -30.75 -34.07
C GLU A 467 -15.56 -29.91 -35.35
N ARG A 468 -16.32 -30.38 -36.34
CA ARG A 468 -16.71 -29.58 -37.52
C ARG A 468 -18.13 -29.06 -37.25
N VAL A 469 -18.25 -27.81 -36.90
CA VAL A 469 -19.57 -27.15 -36.86
C VAL A 469 -19.80 -26.56 -38.24
N ASP A 470 -20.85 -27.03 -38.93
CA ASP A 470 -21.29 -26.45 -40.20
C ASP A 470 -21.69 -24.99 -39.97
N ALA A 471 -21.28 -24.11 -40.88
CA ALA A 471 -21.55 -22.66 -40.81
C ALA A 471 -23.04 -22.29 -40.78
N SER A 472 -23.93 -23.24 -40.89
CA SER A 472 -25.40 -23.13 -40.76
C SER A 472 -25.89 -23.30 -39.32
N GLY A 473 -25.00 -23.44 -38.32
CA GLY A 473 -25.35 -23.63 -36.92
C GLY A 473 -26.01 -22.43 -36.31
N SER A 474 -27.17 -22.05 -36.81
CA SER A 474 -28.13 -21.32 -35.99
C SER A 474 -28.48 -22.24 -34.82
N ILE A 475 -28.03 -21.88 -33.61
CA ILE A 475 -28.70 -22.38 -32.42
C ILE A 475 -30.14 -21.90 -32.55
N GLY A 476 -31.00 -22.79 -33.04
CA GLY A 476 -32.43 -22.58 -33.03
C GLY A 476 -32.82 -22.49 -31.56
N LEU A 477 -32.93 -21.27 -31.07
CA LEU A 477 -33.69 -21.04 -29.85
C LEU A 477 -35.08 -21.60 -30.12
N SER A 478 -35.43 -22.65 -29.39
CA SER A 478 -36.75 -23.27 -29.48
C SER A 478 -37.81 -22.16 -29.33
N PRO A 479 -38.92 -22.18 -30.09
CA PRO A 479 -39.95 -21.13 -30.01
C PRO A 479 -40.60 -20.98 -28.62
N THR A 480 -40.19 -21.79 -27.65
CA THR A 480 -40.68 -21.75 -26.26
C THR A 480 -40.01 -20.69 -25.38
N ASP A 481 -38.95 -20.00 -25.85
CA ASP A 481 -38.28 -18.97 -25.07
C ASP A 481 -38.69 -17.53 -25.43
N GLN A 482 -39.72 -17.35 -26.26
CA GLN A 482 -40.38 -16.06 -26.42
C GLN A 482 -41.35 -15.86 -25.27
N ALA A 483 -41.10 -14.80 -24.48
CA ALA A 483 -42.00 -14.35 -23.42
C ALA A 483 -43.43 -14.20 -24.00
N PRO A 484 -44.50 -14.62 -23.29
CA PRO A 484 -45.84 -14.48 -23.78
C PRO A 484 -46.20 -13.01 -24.00
N ASP A 485 -46.60 -12.70 -25.23
CA ASP A 485 -47.20 -11.41 -25.59
C ASP A 485 -48.46 -11.18 -24.75
N ASP A 486 -48.37 -10.30 -23.79
CA ASP A 486 -49.48 -9.88 -22.94
C ASP A 486 -50.34 -8.85 -23.71
N HIS A 487 -51.01 -9.31 -24.76
CA HIS A 487 -52.13 -8.59 -25.38
C HIS A 487 -53.40 -8.82 -24.57
N ARG A 488 -53.58 -8.11 -23.46
CA ARG A 488 -54.93 -7.91 -22.91
C ARG A 488 -55.59 -6.74 -23.62
N SER A 489 -56.43 -7.11 -24.60
CA SER A 489 -57.47 -6.24 -25.17
C SER A 489 -58.40 -5.77 -24.04
N ALA A 490 -58.49 -4.46 -23.89
CA ALA A 490 -59.54 -3.83 -23.08
C ALA A 490 -60.88 -3.94 -23.86
N GLU A 491 -61.74 -4.83 -23.48
CA GLU A 491 -63.17 -4.72 -23.80
C GLU A 491 -63.87 -3.89 -22.74
N SER A 492 -64.42 -2.77 -23.23
CA SER A 492 -65.36 -1.92 -22.50
C SER A 492 -66.71 -2.64 -22.45
N THR A 493 -67.26 -2.81 -21.24
CA THR A 493 -68.70 -3.00 -21.09
C THR A 493 -69.22 -1.94 -20.11
N HIS A 494 -69.94 -0.99 -20.66
CA HIS A 494 -71.00 -0.25 -19.96
C HIS A 494 -72.06 -1.26 -19.50
N HIS A 495 -72.50 -1.15 -18.24
CA HIS A 495 -73.93 -1.18 -17.87
C HIS A 495 -74.10 -0.74 -16.41
N ASP A 496 -75.02 0.25 -16.27
CA ASP A 496 -75.87 0.73 -15.16
C ASP A 496 -75.17 1.20 -13.85
#